data_2f80795e6aa477bdd12b86dd4966b3c5
#
_entry.id   2f80795e6aa477bdd12b86dd4966b3c5
#
_cell.length_a   1.000
_cell.length_b   1.000
_cell.length_c   1.000
_cell.angle_alpha   90.00
_cell.angle_beta   90.00
_cell.angle_gamma   90.00
#
_symmetry.space_group_name_H-M   'P 1'
#
loop_
_entity.id
_entity.type
_entity.pdbx_description
1 polymer ?
#
loop_
_entity_poly.entity_id
_entity_poly.type
_entity_poly.pdbx_seq_one_letter_code
_entity_poly.pdbx_strand_id
1 'polypeptide(L)'
;MDKTYAGGYVSDDTLADELIARFEAKGDGPVFLYGLTMENHQPYFGGKFNTPAPVAASADNLSGEEAGVLDALVHGLTDADAALGKLTDY
;
A
#
# COMPACT_ATOMS: atom_id res chain seq x y z
N MET A 1 1.59 13.49 -12.45
CA MET A 1 2.10 13.05 -11.14
C MET A 1 2.94 11.81 -11.31
N ASP A 2 4.10 11.81 -10.71
CA ASP A 2 4.97 10.64 -10.73
C ASP A 2 4.38 9.52 -9.88
N LYS A 3 4.39 8.31 -10.43
CA LYS A 3 3.85 7.14 -9.74
C LYS A 3 4.98 6.30 -9.19
N THR A 4 4.80 5.80 -7.97
CA THR A 4 5.66 4.75 -7.44
C THR A 4 4.93 3.42 -7.52
N TYR A 5 5.69 2.34 -7.60
CA TYR A 5 5.14 1.00 -7.76
C TYR A 5 5.63 0.13 -6.62
N ALA A 6 4.74 -0.73 -6.15
CA ALA A 6 5.04 -1.69 -5.10
C ALA A 6 4.42 -3.03 -5.51
N GLY A 7 5.23 -4.08 -5.55
CA GLY A 7 4.76 -5.41 -5.92
C GLY A 7 4.16 -5.51 -7.31
N GLY A 8 4.55 -4.63 -8.23
CA GLY A 8 4.04 -4.62 -9.60
C GLY A 8 2.79 -3.76 -9.81
N TYR A 9 2.25 -3.18 -8.76
CA TYR A 9 1.09 -2.29 -8.83
C TYR A 9 1.45 -0.89 -8.37
N VAL A 10 0.63 0.09 -8.75
CA VAL A 10 0.79 1.46 -8.24
C VAL A 10 0.66 1.42 -6.71
N SER A 11 1.58 2.06 -6.01
CA SER A 11 1.61 2.03 -4.56
C SER A 11 0.42 2.77 -3.94
N ASP A 12 0.03 2.34 -2.76
CA ASP A 12 -1.02 3.02 -1.99
C ASP A 12 -0.60 4.45 -1.66
N ASP A 13 0.69 4.68 -1.45
CA ASP A 13 1.23 6.02 -1.20
C ASP A 13 0.96 6.96 -2.39
N THR A 14 1.18 6.48 -3.62
CA THR A 14 0.88 7.25 -4.83
C THR A 14 -0.61 7.57 -4.92
N LEU A 15 -1.48 6.61 -4.62
CA LEU A 15 -2.92 6.85 -4.65
C LEU A 15 -3.33 7.91 -3.63
N ALA A 16 -2.77 7.86 -2.42
CA ALA A 16 -3.04 8.87 -1.41
C ALA A 16 -2.62 10.27 -1.89
N ASP A 17 -1.43 10.39 -2.48
CA ASP A 17 -0.96 11.65 -3.04
C ASP A 17 -1.86 12.17 -4.14
N GLU A 18 -2.34 11.28 -5.03
CA GLU A 18 -3.22 11.66 -6.12
C GLU A 18 -4.58 12.15 -5.61
N LEU A 19 -5.14 11.49 -4.59
CA LEU A 19 -6.38 11.93 -3.98
C LEU A 19 -6.25 13.32 -3.35
N ILE A 20 -5.14 13.56 -2.66
CA ILE A 20 -4.86 14.86 -2.07
C ILE A 20 -4.73 15.93 -3.16
N ALA A 21 -3.99 15.63 -4.23
CA ALA A 21 -3.80 16.57 -5.34
C ALA A 21 -5.14 16.93 -6.00
N ARG A 22 -6.01 15.96 -6.20
CA ARG A 22 -7.33 16.21 -6.79
C ARG A 22 -8.24 16.99 -5.86
N PHE A 23 -8.16 16.73 -4.56
CA PHE A 23 -8.91 17.51 -3.58
C PHE A 23 -8.45 18.96 -3.57
N GLU A 24 -7.15 19.20 -3.62
CA GLU A 24 -6.62 20.58 -3.63
C GLU A 24 -6.96 21.32 -4.92
N ALA A 25 -7.11 20.59 -6.03
CA ALA A 25 -7.43 21.18 -7.32
C ALA A 25 -8.93 21.44 -7.52
N LYS A 26 -9.79 21.04 -6.57
CA LYS A 26 -11.22 21.26 -6.68
C LYS A 26 -11.53 22.76 -6.59
N GLY A 27 -12.63 23.19 -7.21
CA GLY A 27 -13.13 24.54 -7.03
C GLY A 27 -13.87 24.71 -5.70
N ASP A 28 -14.74 25.71 -5.61
CA ASP A 28 -15.44 26.07 -4.38
C ASP A 28 -16.53 25.06 -3.98
N GLY A 29 -16.99 24.25 -4.92
CA GLY A 29 -18.04 23.27 -4.67
C GLY A 29 -17.54 22.01 -3.98
N PRO A 30 -18.46 21.17 -3.49
CA PRO A 30 -18.08 19.88 -2.93
C PRO A 30 -17.55 18.94 -4.01
N VAL A 31 -16.75 17.96 -3.60
CA VAL A 31 -16.19 16.94 -4.49
C VAL A 31 -16.35 15.56 -3.85
N PHE A 32 -16.65 14.57 -4.68
CA PHE A 32 -16.61 13.16 -4.29
C PHE A 32 -15.44 12.51 -5.03
N LEU A 33 -14.52 11.90 -4.27
CA LEU A 33 -13.36 11.22 -4.82
C LEU A 33 -13.45 9.73 -4.47
N TYR A 34 -13.25 8.88 -5.48
CA TYR A 34 -13.20 7.43 -5.32
C TYR A 34 -11.83 6.94 -5.75
N GLY A 35 -11.16 6.24 -4.84
CA GLY A 35 -9.84 5.65 -5.11
C GLY A 35 -9.87 4.16 -4.84
N LEU A 36 -9.33 3.37 -5.77
CA LEU A 36 -9.20 1.93 -5.61
C LEU A 36 -7.72 1.58 -5.51
N THR A 37 -7.34 0.99 -4.37
CA THR A 37 -5.95 0.55 -4.15
C THR A 37 -5.71 -0.79 -4.80
N MET A 38 -4.50 -0.98 -5.33
CA MET A 38 -4.13 -2.22 -6.00
C MET A 38 -2.85 -2.85 -5.45
N GLU A 39 -2.09 -2.15 -4.61
CA GLU A 39 -0.81 -2.63 -4.10
C GLU A 39 -0.94 -4.00 -3.43
N ASN A 40 -2.01 -4.22 -2.69
CA ASN A 40 -2.25 -5.45 -1.94
C ASN A 40 -3.05 -6.49 -2.72
N HIS A 41 -3.17 -6.31 -4.04
CA HIS A 41 -3.79 -7.32 -4.89
C HIS A 41 -2.91 -8.57 -4.92
N GLN A 42 -3.53 -9.75 -4.84
CA GLN A 42 -2.77 -11.01 -4.97
C GLN A 42 -2.03 -11.06 -6.32
N PRO A 43 -0.97 -11.85 -6.45
CA PRO A 43 -0.52 -12.88 -5.50
C PRO A 43 0.36 -12.32 -4.38
N TYR A 44 0.45 -13.08 -3.30
CA TYR A 44 1.36 -12.81 -2.19
C TYR A 44 2.47 -13.85 -2.20
N PHE A 45 3.71 -13.40 -2.33
CA PHE A 45 4.86 -14.30 -2.41
C PHE A 45 6.09 -13.62 -1.82
N GLY A 46 7.08 -14.42 -1.42
CA GLY A 46 8.34 -13.87 -0.92
C GLY A 46 9.02 -13.03 -1.98
N GLY A 47 9.49 -11.85 -1.58
CA GLY A 47 10.13 -10.93 -2.49
C GLY A 47 9.20 -10.05 -3.31
N LYS A 48 7.88 -10.12 -3.08
CA LYS A 48 6.92 -9.30 -3.83
C LYS A 48 7.26 -7.82 -3.82
N PHE A 49 7.72 -7.31 -2.68
CA PHE A 49 8.04 -5.89 -2.51
C PHE A 49 9.52 -5.57 -2.56
N ASN A 50 10.37 -6.55 -2.90
CA ASN A 50 11.82 -6.42 -3.05
C ASN A 50 12.59 -6.01 -1.79
N THR A 51 11.92 -5.70 -0.71
CA THR A 51 12.53 -5.36 0.58
C THR A 51 11.83 -6.13 1.69
N PRO A 52 12.51 -6.42 2.81
CA PRO A 52 11.84 -7.05 3.95
C PRO A 52 10.72 -6.17 4.50
N ALA A 53 9.72 -6.80 5.11
CA ALA A 53 8.68 -6.05 5.81
C ALA A 53 9.29 -5.24 6.94
N PRO A 54 8.79 -4.00 7.18
CA PRO A 54 9.29 -3.17 8.29
C PRO A 54 9.02 -3.79 9.67
N VAL A 55 7.99 -4.63 9.74
CA VAL A 55 7.65 -5.37 10.95
C VAL A 55 7.77 -6.85 10.65
N ALA A 56 8.56 -7.56 11.45
CA ALA A 56 8.73 -9.00 11.27
C ALA A 56 7.54 -9.75 11.88
N ALA A 57 7.04 -10.73 11.13
CA ALA A 57 6.03 -11.66 11.64
C ALA A 57 6.58 -13.08 11.53
N SER A 58 6.39 -13.88 12.55
CA SER A 58 6.89 -15.26 12.58
C SER A 58 5.98 -16.17 13.39
N ALA A 59 6.02 -17.46 13.05
CA ALA A 59 5.39 -18.50 13.82
C ALA A 59 6.25 -19.76 13.70
N ASP A 60 6.22 -20.61 14.71
CA ASP A 60 7.17 -21.71 14.85
C ASP A 60 7.06 -22.79 13.78
N ASN A 61 5.91 -22.90 13.11
CA ASN A 61 5.64 -23.99 12.17
C ASN A 61 5.40 -23.53 10.73
N LEU A 62 5.88 -22.34 10.37
CA LEU A 62 5.77 -21.86 9.00
C LEU A 62 6.89 -22.42 8.13
N SER A 63 6.56 -22.86 6.92
CA SER A 63 7.55 -23.16 5.89
C SER A 63 8.17 -21.85 5.37
N GLY A 64 9.27 -21.96 4.61
CA GLY A 64 9.89 -20.78 3.99
C GLY A 64 8.94 -20.07 3.05
N GLU A 65 8.14 -20.81 2.29
CA GLU A 65 7.15 -20.24 1.37
C GLU A 65 6.03 -19.52 2.13
N GLU A 66 5.51 -20.16 3.17
CA GLU A 66 4.48 -19.55 4.01
C GLU A 66 4.97 -18.30 4.72
N ALA A 67 6.21 -18.31 5.20
CA ALA A 67 6.83 -17.15 5.81
C ALA A 67 6.96 -15.99 4.81
N GLY A 68 7.28 -16.30 3.55
CA GLY A 68 7.35 -15.29 2.48
C GLY A 68 6.00 -14.66 2.17
N VAL A 69 4.94 -15.48 2.14
CA VAL A 69 3.57 -14.99 1.94
C VAL A 69 3.16 -14.06 3.09
N LEU A 70 3.43 -14.47 4.32
CA LEU A 70 3.11 -13.66 5.50
C LEU A 70 3.89 -12.34 5.49
N ASP A 71 5.17 -12.37 5.12
CA ASP A 71 5.99 -11.17 5.00
C ASP A 71 5.40 -10.19 3.99
N ALA A 72 4.98 -10.68 2.81
CA ALA A 72 4.35 -9.84 1.80
C ALA A 72 3.05 -9.21 2.31
N LEU A 73 2.23 -9.96 3.04
CA LEU A 73 0.99 -9.45 3.61
C LEU A 73 1.26 -8.34 4.63
N VAL A 74 2.20 -8.57 5.54
CA VAL A 74 2.57 -7.58 6.57
C VAL A 74 3.15 -6.32 5.93
N HIS A 75 4.00 -6.47 4.90
CA HIS A 75 4.55 -5.33 4.19
C HIS A 75 3.42 -4.49 3.56
N GLY A 76 2.51 -5.15 2.84
CA GLY A 76 1.40 -4.45 2.20
C GLY A 76 0.48 -3.75 3.18
N LEU A 77 0.19 -4.38 4.32
CA LEU A 77 -0.63 -3.78 5.38
C LEU A 77 0.06 -2.56 6.00
N THR A 78 1.38 -2.62 6.16
CA THR A 78 2.16 -1.49 6.68
C THR A 78 2.08 -0.29 5.72
N ASP A 79 2.21 -0.55 4.42
CA ASP A 79 2.10 0.50 3.41
C ASP A 79 0.69 1.09 3.35
N ALA A 80 -0.33 0.25 3.44
CA ALA A 80 -1.72 0.70 3.45
C ALA A 80 -2.02 1.57 4.66
N ASP A 81 -1.51 1.19 5.83
CA ASP A 81 -1.65 1.96 7.06
C ASP A 81 -0.99 3.34 6.92
N ALA A 82 0.22 3.39 6.37
CA ALA A 82 0.93 4.64 6.15
C ALA A 82 0.16 5.56 5.17
N ALA A 83 -0.38 5.00 4.10
CA ALA A 83 -1.17 5.75 3.12
C ALA A 83 -2.45 6.31 3.75
N LEU A 84 -3.14 5.50 4.55
CA LEU A 84 -4.32 5.95 5.27
C LEU A 84 -3.97 7.07 6.26
N GLY A 85 -2.84 6.93 6.98
CA GLY A 85 -2.35 7.97 7.88
C GLY A 85 -2.12 9.29 7.16
N LYS A 86 -1.54 9.25 5.96
CA LYS A 86 -1.33 10.44 5.13
C LYS A 86 -2.66 11.14 4.82
N LEU A 87 -3.70 10.40 4.50
CA LEU A 87 -5.02 10.96 4.21
C LEU A 87 -5.69 11.53 5.47
N THR A 88 -5.60 10.82 6.58
CA THR A 88 -6.24 11.26 7.84
C THR A 88 -5.53 12.47 8.45
N ASP A 89 -4.22 12.61 8.22
CA ASP A 89 -3.44 13.75 8.74
C ASP A 89 -3.54 14.98 7.83
N TYR A 90 -4.07 14.82 6.64
CA TYR A 90 -4.29 15.92 5.72
C TYR A 90 -5.46 16.77 6.17
#